data_69b2b21d66c81519cbdfa701c1218d89
#
_entry.id   69b2b21d66c81519cbdfa701c1218d89
#
_cell.length_a   1.000
_cell.length_b   1.000
_cell.length_c   1.000
_cell.angle_alpha   90.00
_cell.angle_beta   90.00
_cell.angle_gamma   90.00
#
_symmetry.space_group_name_H-M   'P 1'
#
loop_
_entity.id
_entity.type
_entity.pdbx_description
1 polymer ?
#
loop_
_entity_poly.entity_id
_entity_poly.type
_entity_poly.pdbx_seq_one_letter_code
_entity_poly.pdbx_strand_id
1 'polypeptide(L)'
;MRGTLAVIGLWGLALAQEAHRVAITHPTSPINRETNGLLLWVLAFSVLIFGVVAGSLAYITLKFRARPGQTGEPPQVHGNDRLEVVWTLIPLAIILVLFGLTARALILVNKPIPGALKVEVTGYQFWWDFHYADLGFRNSNELILPAGVPVTLEVTSKDVIHSFWVPGLVGKRDAIPGQKTLIHFTPETPGNYYGFCAELCGPSHARMLFRVLVVPKEEFERFVEAAKAYTPPVADAQGQQVFQQNCMACHAVQGQMPPAVIGPELGFIGNRVSLGAGIVENTPENLKAWIRDPASMKPGVKMPGFPQLSEEDLDALVRYLEGLKVEGLDLKALPKF
;
A
#
# COMPACT_ATOMS: atom_id res chain seq x y z
N MET A 1 15.08 11.87 -37.41
CA MET A 1 13.75 11.95 -36.77
C MET A 1 13.09 10.58 -36.49
N ARG A 2 13.54 9.44 -37.06
CA ARG A 2 12.94 8.11 -36.77
C ARG A 2 13.41 7.46 -35.44
N GLY A 3 14.57 7.84 -34.90
CA GLY A 3 15.10 7.26 -33.67
C GLY A 3 14.48 7.79 -32.36
N THR A 4 14.02 9.04 -32.35
CA THR A 4 13.44 9.69 -31.16
C THR A 4 12.03 9.15 -30.81
N LEU A 5 11.26 8.76 -31.81
CA LEU A 5 9.92 8.18 -31.61
C LEU A 5 9.96 6.75 -31.04
N ALA A 6 10.99 5.97 -31.42
CA ALA A 6 11.17 4.60 -30.89
C ALA A 6 11.61 4.60 -29.43
N VAL A 7 12.43 5.57 -29.01
CA VAL A 7 12.86 5.71 -27.61
C VAL A 7 11.70 6.11 -26.71
N ILE A 8 10.85 7.06 -27.15
CA ILE A 8 9.65 7.48 -26.41
C ILE A 8 8.66 6.30 -26.26
N GLY A 9 8.50 5.49 -27.29
CA GLY A 9 7.64 4.30 -27.25
C GLY A 9 8.12 3.23 -26.26
N LEU A 10 9.43 3.00 -26.18
CA LEU A 10 10.02 2.03 -25.24
C LEU A 10 9.94 2.49 -23.78
N TRP A 11 10.16 3.78 -23.51
CA TRP A 11 9.98 4.36 -22.19
C TRP A 11 8.50 4.35 -21.77
N GLY A 12 7.58 4.62 -22.70
CA GLY A 12 6.14 4.53 -22.44
C GLY A 12 5.68 3.12 -22.06
N LEU A 13 6.23 2.09 -22.70
CA LEU A 13 5.94 0.67 -22.37
C LEU A 13 6.55 0.24 -21.03
N ALA A 14 7.77 0.67 -20.71
CA ALA A 14 8.40 0.40 -19.42
C ALA A 14 7.63 1.06 -18.26
N LEU A 15 7.23 2.33 -18.43
CA LEU A 15 6.40 3.04 -17.45
C LEU A 15 5.01 2.40 -17.29
N ALA A 16 4.41 1.86 -18.35
CA ALA A 16 3.13 1.15 -18.28
C ALA A 16 3.24 -0.17 -17.50
N GLN A 17 4.39 -0.85 -17.58
CA GLN A 17 4.61 -2.12 -16.87
C GLN A 17 4.86 -1.91 -15.37
N GLU A 18 5.47 -0.79 -14.95
CA GLU A 18 5.56 -0.41 -13.54
C GLU A 18 4.27 0.20 -12.99
N ALA A 19 3.48 0.87 -13.83
CA ALA A 19 2.18 1.44 -13.45
C ALA A 19 1.17 0.37 -13.01
N HIS A 20 1.31 -0.90 -13.42
CA HIS A 20 0.51 -2.01 -12.91
C HIS A 20 0.73 -2.27 -11.40
N ARG A 21 1.86 -1.88 -10.83
CA ARG A 21 2.16 -2.05 -9.40
C ARG A 21 1.41 -1.05 -8.50
N VAL A 22 0.95 0.08 -9.05
CA VAL A 22 0.26 1.16 -8.31
C VAL A 22 -1.07 1.51 -8.99
N ALA A 23 -1.81 0.51 -9.44
CA ALA A 23 -2.98 0.73 -10.30
C ALA A 23 -4.17 1.33 -9.54
N ILE A 24 -4.13 2.64 -9.27
CA ILE A 24 -5.30 3.44 -8.88
C ILE A 24 -6.42 3.32 -9.93
N THR A 25 -6.05 3.05 -11.19
CA THR A 25 -6.97 2.96 -12.34
C THR A 25 -7.63 1.58 -12.51
N HIS A 26 -7.21 0.56 -11.74
CA HIS A 26 -7.79 -0.80 -11.78
C HIS A 26 -8.41 -1.14 -10.42
N PRO A 27 -9.61 -0.64 -10.13
CA PRO A 27 -10.25 -0.83 -8.84
C PRO A 27 -10.69 -2.28 -8.66
N THR A 28 -10.24 -2.91 -7.57
CA THR A 28 -10.54 -4.29 -7.20
C THR A 28 -11.40 -4.39 -5.93
N SER A 29 -11.99 -3.26 -5.53
CA SER A 29 -12.99 -3.19 -4.47
C SER A 29 -14.09 -2.18 -4.84
N PRO A 30 -15.32 -2.30 -4.25
CA PRO A 30 -16.41 -1.34 -4.48
C PRO A 30 -16.02 0.10 -4.12
N ILE A 31 -15.32 0.28 -3.01
CA ILE A 31 -14.86 1.59 -2.52
C ILE A 31 -13.85 2.21 -3.48
N ASN A 32 -12.93 1.41 -4.00
CA ASN A 32 -11.95 1.91 -4.95
C ASN A 32 -12.58 2.29 -6.29
N ARG A 33 -13.67 1.61 -6.70
CA ARG A 33 -14.47 2.03 -7.88
C ARG A 33 -15.13 3.40 -7.69
N GLU A 34 -15.68 3.69 -6.51
CA GLU A 34 -16.27 5.01 -6.22
C GLU A 34 -15.22 6.13 -6.26
N THR A 35 -14.06 5.92 -5.65
CA THR A 35 -12.97 6.91 -5.67
C THR A 35 -12.37 7.10 -7.06
N ASN A 36 -12.26 6.04 -7.84
CA ASN A 36 -11.81 6.11 -9.24
C ASN A 36 -12.85 6.85 -10.11
N GLY A 37 -14.14 6.59 -9.94
CA GLY A 37 -15.20 7.32 -10.62
C GLY A 37 -15.12 8.83 -10.35
N LEU A 38 -14.89 9.22 -9.09
CA LEU A 38 -14.70 10.63 -8.73
C LEU A 38 -13.45 11.22 -9.41
N LEU A 39 -12.33 10.49 -9.44
CA LEU A 39 -11.11 10.93 -10.12
C LEU A 39 -11.37 11.21 -11.63
N LEU A 40 -12.12 10.33 -12.30
CA LEU A 40 -12.44 10.52 -13.72
C LEU A 40 -13.28 11.79 -13.97
N TRP A 41 -14.24 12.09 -13.09
CA TRP A 41 -14.99 13.34 -13.16
C TRP A 41 -14.11 14.57 -12.96
N VAL A 42 -13.24 14.55 -11.97
CA VAL A 42 -12.26 15.62 -11.72
C VAL A 42 -11.35 15.82 -12.95
N LEU A 43 -10.83 14.74 -13.52
CA LEU A 43 -10.00 14.81 -14.74
C LEU A 43 -10.77 15.37 -15.94
N ALA A 44 -12.02 14.96 -16.15
CA ALA A 44 -12.84 15.46 -17.24
C ALA A 44 -13.06 16.99 -17.14
N PHE A 45 -13.45 17.49 -15.95
CA PHE A 45 -13.57 18.92 -15.73
C PHE A 45 -12.24 19.66 -15.84
N SER A 46 -11.14 19.06 -15.36
CA SER A 46 -9.81 19.66 -15.48
C SER A 46 -9.37 19.82 -16.93
N VAL A 47 -9.57 18.79 -17.76
CA VAL A 47 -9.28 18.86 -19.20
C VAL A 47 -10.14 19.90 -19.90
N LEU A 48 -11.43 19.98 -19.56
CA LEU A 48 -12.34 20.98 -20.12
C LEU A 48 -11.88 22.41 -19.77
N ILE A 49 -11.62 22.68 -18.50
CA ILE A 49 -11.19 24.00 -18.02
C ILE A 49 -9.83 24.37 -18.64
N PHE A 50 -8.87 23.43 -18.63
CA PHE A 50 -7.56 23.64 -19.25
C PHE A 50 -7.69 23.97 -20.74
N GLY A 51 -8.53 23.22 -21.47
CA GLY A 51 -8.78 23.46 -22.90
C GLY A 51 -9.36 24.85 -23.17
N VAL A 52 -10.35 25.27 -22.39
CA VAL A 52 -10.94 26.61 -22.48
C VAL A 52 -9.91 27.70 -22.18
N VAL A 53 -9.18 27.59 -21.08
CA VAL A 53 -8.19 28.60 -20.67
C VAL A 53 -7.02 28.66 -21.66
N ALA A 54 -6.41 27.52 -21.98
CA ALA A 54 -5.28 27.45 -22.91
C ALA A 54 -5.69 27.91 -24.33
N GLY A 55 -6.87 27.51 -24.80
CA GLY A 55 -7.42 27.94 -26.07
C GLY A 55 -7.68 29.45 -26.13
N SER A 56 -8.25 30.00 -25.05
CA SER A 56 -8.47 31.46 -24.94
C SER A 56 -7.16 32.24 -24.92
N LEU A 57 -6.16 31.77 -24.17
CA LEU A 57 -4.82 32.39 -24.14
C LEU A 57 -4.15 32.34 -25.50
N ALA A 58 -4.18 31.19 -26.18
CA ALA A 58 -3.63 31.06 -27.53
C ALA A 58 -4.31 32.01 -28.49
N TYR A 59 -5.66 32.06 -28.47
CA TYR A 59 -6.46 32.98 -29.32
C TYR A 59 -6.07 34.45 -29.08
N ILE A 60 -6.02 34.89 -27.81
CA ILE A 60 -5.68 36.24 -27.43
C ILE A 60 -4.28 36.60 -27.91
N THR A 61 -3.29 35.72 -27.59
CA THR A 61 -1.89 35.93 -27.96
C THR A 61 -1.69 36.01 -29.48
N LEU A 62 -2.37 35.18 -30.26
CA LEU A 62 -2.24 35.18 -31.70
C LEU A 62 -2.99 36.36 -32.37
N LYS A 63 -4.19 36.65 -31.89
CA LYS A 63 -5.05 37.68 -32.52
C LYS A 63 -4.64 39.10 -32.17
N PHE A 64 -4.29 39.35 -30.89
CA PHE A 64 -4.03 40.68 -30.34
C PHE A 64 -2.53 41.01 -30.16
N ARG A 65 -1.63 40.20 -30.74
CA ARG A 65 -0.18 40.49 -30.70
C ARG A 65 0.13 41.82 -31.40
N ALA A 66 1.03 42.59 -30.82
CA ALA A 66 1.55 43.82 -31.45
C ALA A 66 2.21 43.50 -32.79
N ARG A 67 1.95 44.33 -33.81
CA ARG A 67 2.56 44.21 -35.14
C ARG A 67 3.56 45.35 -35.41
N PRO A 68 4.65 45.12 -36.15
CA PRO A 68 5.57 46.20 -36.55
C PRO A 68 4.80 47.34 -37.22
N GLY A 69 5.02 48.59 -36.75
CA GLY A 69 4.38 49.79 -37.29
C GLY A 69 3.00 50.12 -36.66
N GLN A 70 2.51 49.36 -35.71
CA GLN A 70 1.29 49.67 -34.99
C GLN A 70 1.59 50.72 -33.89
N THR A 71 1.03 51.93 -34.06
CA THR A 71 1.18 53.06 -33.15
C THR A 71 -0.20 53.39 -32.53
N GLY A 72 -0.21 53.70 -31.23
CA GLY A 72 -1.41 54.05 -30.47
C GLY A 72 -1.79 53.05 -29.40
N GLU A 73 -2.51 53.51 -28.41
CA GLU A 73 -3.04 52.67 -27.36
C GLU A 73 -4.24 51.86 -27.82
N PRO A 74 -4.37 50.58 -27.43
CA PRO A 74 -5.53 49.79 -27.76
C PRO A 74 -6.80 50.36 -27.11
N PRO A 75 -8.01 50.09 -27.68
CA PRO A 75 -9.26 50.51 -27.08
C PRO A 75 -9.41 50.03 -25.62
N GLN A 76 -9.73 50.90 -24.71
CA GLN A 76 -9.96 50.57 -23.30
C GLN A 76 -11.37 50.03 -23.11
N VAL A 77 -11.50 48.74 -22.71
CA VAL A 77 -12.77 48.06 -22.43
C VAL A 77 -12.86 47.85 -20.94
N HIS A 78 -13.90 48.40 -20.27
CA HIS A 78 -14.03 48.47 -18.82
C HIS A 78 -14.83 47.31 -18.16
N GLY A 79 -15.07 46.22 -18.87
CA GLY A 79 -15.76 45.09 -18.31
C GLY A 79 -17.01 44.67 -19.12
N ASN A 80 -17.60 43.57 -18.72
CA ASN A 80 -18.84 43.04 -19.28
C ASN A 80 -19.56 42.20 -18.24
N ASP A 81 -20.55 42.81 -17.57
CA ASP A 81 -21.30 42.19 -16.47
C ASP A 81 -21.89 40.83 -16.83
N ARG A 82 -22.33 40.63 -18.06
CA ARG A 82 -22.86 39.32 -18.50
C ARG A 82 -21.80 38.25 -18.58
N LEU A 83 -20.63 38.58 -19.09
CA LEU A 83 -19.50 37.65 -19.13
C LEU A 83 -19.02 37.36 -17.71
N GLU A 84 -18.98 38.35 -16.83
CA GLU A 84 -18.57 38.20 -15.43
C GLU A 84 -19.49 37.21 -14.70
N VAL A 85 -20.80 37.37 -14.84
CA VAL A 85 -21.79 36.44 -14.28
C VAL A 85 -21.61 35.03 -14.87
N VAL A 86 -21.41 34.88 -16.17
CA VAL A 86 -21.26 33.57 -16.82
C VAL A 86 -19.99 32.85 -16.33
N TRP A 87 -18.84 33.53 -16.30
CA TRP A 87 -17.60 32.88 -15.84
C TRP A 87 -17.53 32.66 -14.34
N THR A 88 -18.42 33.26 -13.55
CA THR A 88 -18.61 32.97 -12.14
C THR A 88 -19.55 31.78 -11.91
N LEU A 89 -20.67 31.74 -12.61
CA LEU A 89 -21.70 30.71 -12.39
C LEU A 89 -21.29 29.33 -12.94
N ILE A 90 -20.55 29.28 -14.06
CA ILE A 90 -20.10 27.99 -14.63
C ILE A 90 -19.14 27.26 -13.70
N PRO A 91 -18.03 27.88 -13.21
CA PRO A 91 -17.17 27.23 -12.22
C PRO A 91 -17.89 26.88 -10.91
N LEU A 92 -18.79 27.77 -10.45
CA LEU A 92 -19.62 27.50 -9.26
C LEU A 92 -20.45 26.21 -9.44
N ALA A 93 -21.11 26.05 -10.60
CA ALA A 93 -21.88 24.85 -10.89
C ALA A 93 -21.01 23.59 -10.89
N ILE A 94 -19.80 23.65 -11.49
CA ILE A 94 -18.82 22.55 -11.48
C ILE A 94 -18.43 22.19 -10.04
N ILE A 95 -18.12 23.18 -9.20
CA ILE A 95 -17.77 22.98 -7.78
C ILE A 95 -18.92 22.31 -7.02
N LEU A 96 -20.15 22.75 -7.23
CA LEU A 96 -21.33 22.15 -6.56
C LEU A 96 -21.54 20.70 -6.98
N VAL A 97 -21.34 20.35 -8.26
CA VAL A 97 -21.40 18.95 -8.72
C VAL A 97 -20.29 18.11 -8.08
N LEU A 98 -19.05 18.59 -8.11
CA LEU A 98 -17.91 17.88 -7.49
C LEU A 98 -18.09 17.75 -5.98
N PHE A 99 -18.62 18.78 -5.31
CA PHE A 99 -18.94 18.72 -3.88
C PHE A 99 -19.96 17.60 -3.59
N GLY A 100 -21.04 17.53 -4.34
CA GLY A 100 -22.06 16.48 -4.17
C GLY A 100 -21.50 15.06 -4.37
N LEU A 101 -20.68 14.88 -5.42
CA LEU A 101 -20.02 13.61 -5.70
C LEU A 101 -19.02 13.24 -4.60
N THR A 102 -18.23 14.20 -4.11
CA THR A 102 -17.27 14.01 -3.02
C THR A 102 -17.96 13.67 -1.71
N ALA A 103 -19.03 14.39 -1.37
CA ALA A 103 -19.82 14.14 -0.15
C ALA A 103 -20.41 12.73 -0.16
N ARG A 104 -20.97 12.30 -1.31
CA ARG A 104 -21.45 10.92 -1.49
C ARG A 104 -20.34 9.90 -1.30
N ALA A 105 -19.20 10.07 -1.97
CA ALA A 105 -18.07 9.14 -1.87
C ALA A 105 -17.56 9.06 -0.41
N LEU A 106 -17.44 10.20 0.29
CA LEU A 106 -17.01 10.26 1.68
C LEU A 106 -17.95 9.48 2.63
N ILE A 107 -19.26 9.60 2.44
CA ILE A 107 -20.26 8.85 3.21
C ILE A 107 -20.11 7.35 2.96
N LEU A 108 -19.95 6.92 1.71
CA LEU A 108 -19.82 5.51 1.35
C LEU A 108 -18.53 4.88 1.88
N VAL A 109 -17.40 5.58 1.75
CA VAL A 109 -16.08 5.10 2.19
C VAL A 109 -15.99 4.95 3.72
N ASN A 110 -16.71 5.79 4.48
CA ASN A 110 -16.70 5.72 5.94
C ASN A 110 -17.88 4.91 6.53
N LYS A 111 -18.72 4.30 5.70
CA LYS A 111 -19.88 3.54 6.17
C LYS A 111 -19.43 2.20 6.78
N PRO A 112 -19.70 1.95 8.08
CA PRO A 112 -19.42 0.65 8.69
C PRO A 112 -20.17 -0.49 8.00
N ILE A 113 -19.51 -1.64 7.86
CA ILE A 113 -20.12 -2.86 7.29
C ILE A 113 -20.36 -3.84 8.43
N PRO A 114 -21.63 -4.15 8.78
CA PRO A 114 -21.95 -5.09 9.85
C PRO A 114 -21.41 -6.51 9.54
N GLY A 115 -20.89 -7.19 10.56
CA GLY A 115 -20.36 -8.56 10.41
C GLY A 115 -19.02 -8.64 9.65
N ALA A 116 -18.34 -7.53 9.41
CA ALA A 116 -17.04 -7.51 8.75
C ALA A 116 -15.98 -8.22 9.60
N LEU A 117 -15.06 -8.93 8.94
CA LEU A 117 -13.83 -9.45 9.54
C LEU A 117 -13.01 -8.29 10.10
N LYS A 118 -12.69 -8.33 11.40
CA LYS A 118 -11.88 -7.31 12.04
C LYS A 118 -10.41 -7.69 12.06
N VAL A 119 -9.55 -6.74 11.68
CA VAL A 119 -8.10 -6.88 11.81
C VAL A 119 -7.53 -5.58 12.41
N GLU A 120 -6.79 -5.71 13.49
CA GLU A 120 -6.02 -4.61 14.06
C GLU A 120 -4.72 -4.44 13.28
N VAL A 121 -4.46 -3.23 12.80
CA VAL A 121 -3.28 -2.86 12.01
C VAL A 121 -2.45 -1.88 12.80
N THR A 122 -1.24 -2.27 13.16
CA THR A 122 -0.34 -1.40 13.93
C THR A 122 0.93 -1.10 13.15
N GLY A 123 1.21 0.20 12.93
CA GLY A 123 2.46 0.66 12.32
C GLY A 123 3.57 0.78 13.35
N TYR A 124 4.78 0.38 12.96
CA TYR A 124 6.05 0.56 13.68
C TYR A 124 7.11 1.03 12.70
N GLN A 125 8.15 1.69 13.16
CA GLN A 125 9.31 2.01 12.33
C GLN A 125 10.21 0.76 12.16
N PHE A 126 10.23 0.03 11.00
CA PHE A 126 9.57 0.33 9.72
C PHE A 126 8.86 -0.93 9.23
N TRP A 127 7.80 -1.36 9.89
CA TRP A 127 7.07 -2.59 9.59
C TRP A 127 5.61 -2.50 10.07
N TRP A 128 4.76 -3.43 9.62
CA TRP A 128 3.35 -3.49 9.96
C TRP A 128 3.00 -4.79 10.68
N ASP A 129 2.20 -4.68 11.73
CA ASP A 129 1.62 -5.80 12.45
C ASP A 129 0.13 -5.92 12.14
N PHE A 130 -0.33 -7.14 11.88
CA PHE A 130 -1.71 -7.51 11.57
C PHE A 130 -2.20 -8.52 12.58
N HIS A 131 -3.08 -8.09 13.49
CA HIS A 131 -3.63 -8.92 14.55
C HIS A 131 -5.08 -9.25 14.26
N TYR A 132 -5.37 -10.52 14.06
CA TYR A 132 -6.71 -11.09 13.87
C TYR A 132 -7.24 -11.53 15.23
N ALA A 133 -7.63 -10.57 16.08
CA ALA A 133 -7.97 -10.82 17.49
C ALA A 133 -9.06 -11.87 17.68
N ASP A 134 -10.14 -11.79 16.88
CA ASP A 134 -11.26 -12.74 16.92
C ASP A 134 -10.89 -14.14 16.41
N LEU A 135 -9.78 -14.27 15.68
CA LEU A 135 -9.31 -15.54 15.11
C LEU A 135 -8.11 -16.12 15.87
N GLY A 136 -7.50 -15.34 16.80
CA GLY A 136 -6.47 -15.82 17.71
C GLY A 136 -5.08 -15.95 17.09
N PHE A 137 -4.78 -15.28 15.97
CA PHE A 137 -3.44 -15.28 15.38
C PHE A 137 -2.98 -13.88 14.93
N ARG A 138 -1.70 -13.78 14.61
CA ARG A 138 -1.03 -12.55 14.19
C ARG A 138 -0.10 -12.83 13.01
N ASN A 139 0.01 -11.89 12.10
CA ASN A 139 1.00 -11.92 11.03
C ASN A 139 1.65 -10.53 10.88
N SER A 140 2.82 -10.46 10.31
CA SER A 140 3.55 -9.19 10.15
C SER A 140 3.93 -8.97 8.69
N ASN A 141 3.75 -7.73 8.21
CA ASN A 141 4.05 -7.26 6.86
C ASN A 141 3.26 -7.91 5.72
N GLU A 142 2.42 -8.91 6.00
CA GLU A 142 1.53 -9.54 5.03
C GLU A 142 0.14 -9.72 5.63
N LEU A 143 -0.82 -8.99 5.09
CA LEU A 143 -2.23 -9.03 5.46
C LEU A 143 -2.94 -10.03 4.55
N ILE A 144 -3.42 -11.15 5.11
CA ILE A 144 -4.13 -12.20 4.37
C ILE A 144 -5.63 -11.98 4.54
N LEU A 145 -6.37 -11.86 3.45
CA LEU A 145 -7.79 -11.54 3.46
C LEU A 145 -8.61 -12.47 2.54
N PRO A 146 -9.84 -12.83 2.94
CA PRO A 146 -10.76 -13.59 2.09
C PRO A 146 -11.39 -12.70 1.01
N ALA A 147 -11.41 -13.17 -0.25
CA ALA A 147 -12.15 -12.52 -1.32
C ALA A 147 -13.67 -12.54 -1.05
N GLY A 148 -14.35 -11.45 -1.38
CA GLY A 148 -15.79 -11.29 -1.25
C GLY A 148 -16.32 -11.13 0.18
N VAL A 149 -15.46 -11.13 1.20
CA VAL A 149 -15.84 -10.94 2.60
C VAL A 149 -15.55 -9.50 3.03
N PRO A 150 -16.53 -8.81 3.65
CA PRO A 150 -16.29 -7.48 4.21
C PRO A 150 -15.21 -7.48 5.30
N VAL A 151 -14.36 -6.46 5.29
CA VAL A 151 -13.25 -6.30 6.24
C VAL A 151 -13.31 -4.92 6.88
N THR A 152 -13.01 -4.85 8.16
CA THR A 152 -12.75 -3.62 8.90
C THR A 152 -11.34 -3.68 9.45
N LEU A 153 -10.50 -2.74 9.03
CA LEU A 153 -9.17 -2.54 9.59
C LEU A 153 -9.24 -1.44 10.65
N GLU A 154 -8.77 -1.74 11.86
CA GLU A 154 -8.53 -0.76 12.92
C GLU A 154 -7.06 -0.35 12.90
N VAL A 155 -6.78 0.83 12.34
CA VAL A 155 -5.39 1.28 12.05
C VAL A 155 -4.90 2.20 13.15
N THR A 156 -3.71 1.92 13.69
CA THR A 156 -3.04 2.73 14.72
C THR A 156 -1.52 2.68 14.55
N SER A 157 -0.79 3.39 15.38
CA SER A 157 0.68 3.35 15.45
C SER A 157 1.18 3.21 16.89
N LYS A 158 2.38 2.66 17.04
CA LYS A 158 3.10 2.54 18.34
C LYS A 158 4.23 3.54 18.49
N ASP A 159 4.61 4.26 17.46
CA ASP A 159 5.73 5.21 17.52
C ASP A 159 5.40 6.55 16.86
N VAL A 160 5.63 6.73 15.57
CA VAL A 160 5.33 7.96 14.81
C VAL A 160 4.08 7.78 13.96
N ILE A 161 3.61 8.84 13.32
CA ILE A 161 2.51 8.72 12.34
C ILE A 161 3.03 7.94 11.12
N HIS A 162 2.24 6.95 10.69
CA HIS A 162 2.35 6.25 9.42
C HIS A 162 1.05 6.44 8.63
N SER A 163 0.96 5.97 7.40
CA SER A 163 -0.31 5.89 6.67
C SER A 163 -0.40 4.58 5.91
N PHE A 164 -1.45 3.83 6.19
CA PHE A 164 -1.74 2.55 5.52
C PHE A 164 -2.37 2.82 4.17
N TRP A 165 -1.79 2.31 3.09
CA TRP A 165 -2.29 2.54 1.74
C TRP A 165 -2.09 1.32 0.84
N VAL A 166 -3.17 0.88 0.19
CA VAL A 166 -3.17 -0.19 -0.81
C VAL A 166 -3.93 0.31 -2.05
N PRO A 167 -3.23 0.92 -3.01
CA PRO A 167 -3.85 1.63 -4.14
C PRO A 167 -4.89 0.83 -4.91
N GLY A 168 -4.67 -0.49 -5.09
CA GLY A 168 -5.61 -1.37 -5.78
C GLY A 168 -6.87 -1.72 -5.00
N LEU A 169 -6.88 -1.57 -3.66
CA LEU A 169 -7.97 -2.02 -2.79
C LEU A 169 -8.67 -0.88 -2.06
N VAL A 170 -7.90 0.02 -1.44
CA VAL A 170 -8.43 1.08 -0.57
C VAL A 170 -7.60 2.35 -0.66
N GLY A 171 -8.22 3.50 -0.37
CA GLY A 171 -7.55 4.77 -0.13
C GLY A 171 -6.67 4.74 1.12
N LYS A 172 -5.76 5.71 1.24
CA LYS A 172 -4.88 5.81 2.40
C LYS A 172 -5.61 6.25 3.67
N ARG A 173 -5.13 5.76 4.82
CA ARG A 173 -5.61 6.11 6.14
C ARG A 173 -4.44 6.19 7.12
N ASP A 174 -4.37 7.31 7.84
CA ASP A 174 -3.27 7.55 8.78
C ASP A 174 -3.38 6.64 10.01
N ALA A 175 -2.22 6.10 10.38
CA ALA A 175 -1.97 5.35 11.59
C ALA A 175 -1.37 6.31 12.63
N ILE A 176 -2.20 6.81 13.54
CA ILE A 176 -1.84 7.87 14.49
C ILE A 176 -1.64 7.25 15.88
N PRO A 177 -0.52 7.57 16.58
CA PRO A 177 -0.31 7.10 17.95
C PRO A 177 -1.45 7.52 18.89
N GLY A 178 -1.95 6.53 19.65
CA GLY A 178 -3.02 6.76 20.61
C GLY A 178 -4.43 6.92 20.01
N GLN A 179 -4.58 6.83 18.70
CA GLN A 179 -5.88 6.88 18.02
C GLN A 179 -6.11 5.59 17.19
N LYS A 180 -7.37 5.21 17.02
CA LYS A 180 -7.78 4.15 16.09
C LYS A 180 -8.56 4.79 14.95
N THR A 181 -8.06 4.64 13.73
CA THR A 181 -8.76 5.03 12.51
C THR A 181 -9.30 3.78 11.81
N LEU A 182 -10.40 3.92 11.05
CA LEU A 182 -11.09 2.77 10.47
C LEU A 182 -11.03 2.79 8.95
N ILE A 183 -10.85 1.60 8.36
CA ILE A 183 -11.01 1.35 6.92
C ILE A 183 -12.04 0.23 6.78
N HIS A 184 -13.09 0.47 5.97
CA HIS A 184 -14.12 -0.53 5.65
C HIS A 184 -14.08 -0.82 4.17
N PHE A 185 -13.93 -2.09 3.78
CA PHE A 185 -13.93 -2.47 2.37
C PHE A 185 -14.22 -3.96 2.19
N THR A 186 -14.48 -4.36 0.94
CA THR A 186 -14.59 -5.76 0.55
C THR A 186 -13.60 -6.02 -0.58
N PRO A 187 -12.52 -6.80 -0.36
CA PRO A 187 -11.64 -7.22 -1.45
C PRO A 187 -12.37 -8.22 -2.34
N GLU A 188 -12.41 -8.02 -3.65
CA GLU A 188 -13.19 -8.88 -4.55
C GLU A 188 -12.33 -9.85 -5.34
N THR A 189 -11.13 -9.43 -5.74
CA THR A 189 -10.28 -10.20 -6.64
C THR A 189 -9.11 -10.81 -5.89
N PRO A 190 -8.94 -12.15 -5.90
CA PRO A 190 -7.75 -12.80 -5.35
C PRO A 190 -6.48 -12.30 -6.01
N GLY A 191 -5.44 -12.07 -5.19
CA GLY A 191 -4.15 -11.58 -5.69
C GLY A 191 -3.22 -11.03 -4.61
N ASN A 192 -2.01 -10.71 -5.03
CA ASN A 192 -0.95 -10.12 -4.21
C ASN A 192 -0.85 -8.62 -4.51
N TYR A 193 -1.38 -7.80 -3.61
CA TYR A 193 -1.45 -6.34 -3.73
C TYR A 193 -0.30 -5.68 -2.96
N TYR A 194 0.30 -4.67 -3.59
CA TYR A 194 1.34 -3.87 -2.95
C TYR A 194 0.73 -2.84 -2.00
N GLY A 195 1.24 -2.82 -0.76
CA GLY A 195 0.91 -1.84 0.25
C GLY A 195 2.10 -0.93 0.57
N PHE A 196 1.83 0.32 0.92
CA PHE A 196 2.83 1.36 1.15
C PHE A 196 2.54 2.10 2.44
N CYS A 197 3.61 2.52 3.13
CA CYS A 197 3.50 3.62 4.08
C CYS A 197 3.42 4.92 3.29
N ALA A 198 2.35 5.69 3.50
CA ALA A 198 2.07 6.92 2.74
C ALA A 198 2.19 8.20 3.59
N GLU A 199 2.88 8.13 4.76
CA GLU A 199 3.23 9.27 5.62
C GLU A 199 4.70 9.16 6.02
N LEU A 200 5.44 10.28 5.92
CA LEU A 200 6.88 10.30 6.18
C LEU A 200 7.17 9.91 7.63
N CYS A 201 7.75 8.73 7.85
CA CYS A 201 7.94 8.14 9.17
C CYS A 201 9.41 7.95 9.57
N GLY A 202 10.37 8.38 8.75
CA GLY A 202 11.80 8.31 9.02
C GLY A 202 12.65 7.75 7.87
N PRO A 203 13.93 7.36 8.13
CA PRO A 203 14.91 7.02 7.09
C PRO A 203 14.49 5.93 6.12
N SER A 204 13.73 4.94 6.59
CA SER A 204 13.23 3.83 5.76
C SER A 204 11.75 3.94 5.40
N HIS A 205 11.19 5.15 5.39
CA HIS A 205 9.82 5.38 4.96
C HIS A 205 9.51 4.73 3.59
N ALA A 206 10.31 4.98 2.57
CA ALA A 206 10.14 4.41 1.23
C ALA A 206 10.33 2.87 1.17
N ARG A 207 10.89 2.27 2.23
CA ARG A 207 11.12 0.82 2.38
C ARG A 207 10.21 0.19 3.42
N MET A 208 9.20 0.91 3.89
CA MET A 208 8.14 0.40 4.75
C MET A 208 6.94 -0.01 3.89
N LEU A 209 7.13 -1.11 3.18
CA LEU A 209 6.13 -1.73 2.33
C LEU A 209 5.40 -2.83 3.10
N PHE A 210 4.38 -3.41 2.48
CA PHE A 210 3.71 -4.63 2.92
C PHE A 210 2.97 -5.27 1.75
N ARG A 211 2.39 -6.46 1.98
CA ARG A 211 1.54 -7.14 1.00
C ARG A 211 0.15 -7.31 1.57
N VAL A 212 -0.85 -7.20 0.70
CA VAL A 212 -2.19 -7.69 0.99
C VAL A 212 -2.47 -8.86 0.06
N LEU A 213 -2.61 -10.04 0.66
CA LEU A 213 -2.79 -11.31 -0.03
C LEU A 213 -4.27 -11.67 0.06
N VAL A 214 -4.99 -11.37 -1.00
CA VAL A 214 -6.41 -11.75 -1.11
C VAL A 214 -6.48 -13.15 -1.67
N VAL A 215 -7.05 -14.07 -0.90
CA VAL A 215 -7.19 -15.48 -1.28
C VAL A 215 -8.68 -15.85 -1.41
N PRO A 216 -9.02 -16.93 -2.13
CA PRO A 216 -10.38 -17.48 -2.09
C PRO A 216 -10.85 -17.72 -0.65
N LYS A 217 -12.13 -17.50 -0.39
CA LYS A 217 -12.70 -17.58 0.97
C LYS A 217 -12.42 -18.94 1.65
N GLU A 218 -12.56 -20.02 0.92
CA GLU A 218 -12.34 -21.38 1.40
C GLU A 218 -10.86 -21.63 1.75
N GLU A 219 -9.94 -20.98 1.03
CA GLU A 219 -8.51 -21.03 1.31
C GLU A 219 -8.16 -20.24 2.56
N PHE A 220 -8.76 -19.07 2.75
CA PHE A 220 -8.64 -18.30 3.98
C PHE A 220 -9.14 -19.09 5.19
N GLU A 221 -10.31 -19.74 5.11
CA GLU A 221 -10.86 -20.55 6.18
C GLU A 221 -9.94 -21.71 6.55
N ARG A 222 -9.37 -22.41 5.57
CA ARG A 222 -8.35 -23.45 5.81
C ARG A 222 -7.10 -22.89 6.49
N PHE A 223 -6.64 -21.72 6.03
CA PHE A 223 -5.51 -21.06 6.67
C PHE A 223 -5.80 -20.71 8.13
N VAL A 224 -6.97 -20.16 8.43
CA VAL A 224 -7.39 -19.80 9.80
C VAL A 224 -7.40 -21.04 10.71
N GLU A 225 -7.99 -22.15 10.27
CA GLU A 225 -8.03 -23.39 11.06
C GLU A 225 -6.61 -23.93 11.31
N ALA A 226 -5.77 -23.93 10.29
CA ALA A 226 -4.37 -24.34 10.42
C ALA A 226 -3.57 -23.37 11.32
N ALA A 227 -3.82 -22.05 11.24
CA ALA A 227 -3.17 -21.06 12.09
C ALA A 227 -3.58 -21.17 13.57
N LYS A 228 -4.84 -21.52 13.85
CA LYS A 228 -5.32 -21.80 15.22
C LYS A 228 -4.70 -23.06 15.81
N ALA A 229 -4.52 -24.09 14.99
CA ALA A 229 -3.91 -25.37 15.41
C ALA A 229 -2.37 -25.32 15.33
N TYR A 230 -1.80 -24.20 14.93
CA TYR A 230 -0.37 -24.10 14.63
C TYR A 230 0.48 -24.34 15.88
N THR A 231 1.35 -25.33 15.76
CA THR A 231 2.46 -25.55 16.70
C THR A 231 3.75 -25.45 15.89
N PRO A 232 4.69 -24.57 16.27
CA PRO A 232 5.94 -24.40 15.54
C PRO A 232 6.67 -25.72 15.38
N PRO A 233 6.96 -26.17 14.16
CA PRO A 233 7.67 -27.41 13.94
C PRO A 233 9.13 -27.30 14.39
N VAL A 234 9.69 -28.38 14.90
CA VAL A 234 11.13 -28.51 15.17
C VAL A 234 11.79 -29.09 13.90
N ALA A 235 11.80 -28.29 12.82
CA ALA A 235 12.34 -28.74 11.52
C ALA A 235 13.87 -28.87 11.53
N ASP A 236 14.57 -28.05 12.33
CA ASP A 236 16.02 -28.04 12.47
C ASP A 236 16.38 -27.67 13.94
N ALA A 237 16.89 -28.64 14.69
CA ALA A 237 17.18 -28.45 16.12
C ALA A 237 18.33 -27.45 16.35
N GLN A 238 19.35 -27.43 15.48
CA GLN A 238 20.45 -26.47 15.55
C GLN A 238 19.92 -25.06 15.23
N GLY A 239 19.14 -24.92 14.17
CA GLY A 239 18.53 -23.64 13.79
C GLY A 239 17.59 -23.10 14.86
N GLN A 240 16.81 -23.96 15.51
CA GLN A 240 15.99 -23.59 16.66
C GLN A 240 16.84 -23.07 17.84
N GLN A 241 17.94 -23.74 18.15
CA GLN A 241 18.85 -23.30 19.21
C GLN A 241 19.48 -21.94 18.88
N VAL A 242 19.95 -21.73 17.65
CA VAL A 242 20.47 -20.43 17.18
C VAL A 242 19.41 -19.35 17.31
N PHE A 243 18.16 -19.64 16.92
CA PHE A 243 17.03 -18.72 17.04
C PHE A 243 16.76 -18.35 18.52
N GLN A 244 16.72 -19.32 19.40
CA GLN A 244 16.50 -19.10 20.83
C GLN A 244 17.57 -18.19 21.45
N GLN A 245 18.83 -18.38 21.06
CA GLN A 245 19.94 -17.62 21.61
C GLN A 245 20.05 -16.18 21.11
N ASN A 246 19.64 -15.94 19.86
CA ASN A 246 19.92 -14.66 19.18
C ASN A 246 18.68 -13.86 18.80
N CYS A 247 17.51 -14.50 18.64
CA CYS A 247 16.35 -13.87 18.01
C CYS A 247 15.13 -13.73 18.94
N MET A 248 14.93 -14.66 19.90
CA MET A 248 13.74 -14.70 20.77
C MET A 248 13.59 -13.48 21.68
N ALA A 249 14.66 -12.72 21.94
CA ALA A 249 14.56 -11.48 22.70
C ALA A 249 13.69 -10.41 22.02
N CYS A 250 13.57 -10.49 20.67
CA CYS A 250 12.85 -9.50 19.88
C CYS A 250 11.71 -10.10 19.05
N HIS A 251 11.79 -11.37 18.67
CA HIS A 251 10.82 -12.05 17.82
C HIS A 251 10.06 -13.15 18.56
N ALA A 252 8.76 -13.16 18.39
CA ALA A 252 7.91 -14.26 18.80
C ALA A 252 7.69 -15.24 17.64
N VAL A 253 7.44 -16.49 17.99
CA VAL A 253 6.89 -17.51 17.10
C VAL A 253 5.56 -17.95 17.71
N GLN A 254 4.49 -17.91 16.94
CA GLN A 254 3.12 -18.08 17.40
C GLN A 254 2.97 -19.31 18.30
N GLY A 255 2.33 -19.14 19.45
CA GLY A 255 2.13 -20.20 20.44
C GLY A 255 3.28 -20.42 21.41
N GLN A 256 4.46 -19.82 21.25
CA GLN A 256 5.63 -20.06 22.12
C GLN A 256 5.93 -18.98 23.13
N MET A 257 5.45 -17.73 22.92
CA MET A 257 5.69 -16.63 23.88
C MET A 257 4.61 -15.55 23.79
N PRO A 258 4.40 -14.76 24.88
CA PRO A 258 3.69 -13.51 24.76
C PRO A 258 4.39 -12.65 23.70
N PRO A 259 3.63 -11.91 22.88
CA PRO A 259 4.22 -11.17 21.76
C PRO A 259 5.28 -10.22 22.27
N ALA A 260 6.53 -10.49 21.96
CA ALA A 260 7.59 -9.53 22.09
C ALA A 260 7.30 -8.42 21.08
N VAL A 261 6.87 -7.27 21.58
CA VAL A 261 6.39 -6.15 20.75
C VAL A 261 7.56 -5.35 20.13
N ILE A 262 8.77 -5.95 20.06
CA ILE A 262 9.97 -5.27 19.57
C ILE A 262 10.19 -5.53 18.08
N GLY A 263 9.92 -6.76 17.63
CA GLY A 263 10.10 -7.19 16.26
C GLY A 263 8.87 -7.93 15.70
N PRO A 264 8.82 -8.15 14.37
CA PRO A 264 7.75 -8.89 13.72
C PRO A 264 7.57 -10.31 14.27
N GLU A 265 6.33 -10.75 14.40
CA GLU A 265 5.96 -12.16 14.61
C GLU A 265 6.47 -13.02 13.44
N LEU A 266 7.11 -14.15 13.71
CA LEU A 266 7.76 -15.02 12.71
C LEU A 266 7.10 -16.39 12.52
N GLY A 267 5.97 -16.67 13.17
CA GLY A 267 5.31 -17.99 13.11
C GLY A 267 4.98 -18.49 11.72
N PHE A 268 4.75 -17.60 10.76
CA PHE A 268 4.43 -17.94 9.37
C PHE A 268 5.43 -17.37 8.38
N ILE A 269 6.69 -17.14 8.80
CA ILE A 269 7.71 -16.55 7.91
C ILE A 269 7.97 -17.43 6.68
N GLY A 270 7.87 -18.75 6.79
CA GLY A 270 8.02 -19.66 5.66
C GLY A 270 6.94 -19.52 4.58
N ASN A 271 5.74 -19.03 4.92
CA ASN A 271 4.68 -18.74 3.95
C ASN A 271 4.83 -17.37 3.28
N ARG A 272 5.61 -16.44 3.86
CA ARG A 272 5.68 -15.08 3.34
C ARG A 272 6.26 -15.01 1.95
N VAL A 273 5.73 -14.11 1.16
CA VAL A 273 6.22 -13.83 -0.20
C VAL A 273 7.38 -12.84 -0.20
N SER A 274 7.56 -12.09 0.91
CA SER A 274 8.56 -11.02 1.00
C SER A 274 9.21 -10.91 2.39
N LEU A 275 10.39 -10.30 2.44
CA LEU A 275 11.16 -9.99 3.63
C LEU A 275 11.36 -8.48 3.82
N GLY A 276 11.78 -8.07 5.02
CA GLY A 276 12.14 -6.70 5.36
C GLY A 276 11.00 -5.69 5.22
N ALA A 277 9.74 -6.12 5.37
CA ALA A 277 8.54 -5.34 5.06
C ALA A 277 8.42 -5.05 3.54
N GLY A 278 8.47 -6.10 2.73
CA GLY A 278 8.17 -6.06 1.31
C GLY A 278 9.30 -5.62 0.37
N ILE A 279 10.53 -5.44 0.87
CA ILE A 279 11.65 -4.91 0.07
C ILE A 279 12.33 -5.94 -0.83
N VAL A 280 12.37 -7.20 -0.42
CA VAL A 280 12.94 -8.32 -1.21
C VAL A 280 12.05 -9.55 -1.14
N GLU A 281 12.20 -10.45 -2.11
CA GLU A 281 11.48 -11.73 -2.10
C GLU A 281 12.00 -12.62 -0.97
N ASN A 282 11.10 -13.45 -0.41
CA ASN A 282 11.46 -14.42 0.62
C ASN A 282 12.11 -15.65 -0.02
N THR A 283 13.43 -15.59 -0.08
CA THR A 283 14.30 -16.70 -0.51
C THR A 283 15.37 -16.97 0.55
N PRO A 284 15.96 -18.18 0.61
CA PRO A 284 17.04 -18.49 1.55
C PRO A 284 18.20 -17.48 1.49
N GLU A 285 18.60 -17.08 0.28
CA GLU A 285 19.70 -16.15 0.05
C GLU A 285 19.39 -14.75 0.61
N ASN A 286 18.19 -14.26 0.34
CA ASN A 286 17.74 -12.96 0.85
C ASN A 286 17.55 -12.99 2.36
N LEU A 287 17.08 -14.12 2.93
CA LEU A 287 16.94 -14.28 4.37
C LEU A 287 18.30 -14.28 5.07
N LYS A 288 19.30 -14.98 4.52
CA LYS A 288 20.70 -14.92 5.01
C LYS A 288 21.26 -13.51 4.96
N ALA A 289 21.12 -12.82 3.83
CA ALA A 289 21.60 -11.45 3.66
C ALA A 289 20.92 -10.49 4.65
N TRP A 290 19.60 -10.64 4.85
CA TRP A 290 18.85 -9.87 5.83
C TRP A 290 19.32 -10.10 7.26
N ILE A 291 19.57 -11.34 7.67
CA ILE A 291 20.05 -11.67 9.03
C ILE A 291 21.46 -11.11 9.25
N ARG A 292 22.34 -11.18 8.25
CA ARG A 292 23.71 -10.69 8.36
C ARG A 292 23.83 -9.18 8.51
N ASP A 293 23.11 -8.43 7.67
CA ASP A 293 23.18 -6.96 7.65
C ASP A 293 21.86 -6.34 7.19
N PRO A 294 20.84 -6.28 8.05
CA PRO A 294 19.57 -5.68 7.71
C PRO A 294 19.68 -4.17 7.43
N ALA A 295 20.68 -3.49 8.03
CA ALA A 295 20.86 -2.04 7.88
C ALA A 295 21.31 -1.64 6.47
N SER A 296 22.07 -2.47 5.78
CA SER A 296 22.45 -2.26 4.37
C SER A 296 21.23 -2.25 3.44
N MET A 297 20.25 -3.10 3.72
CA MET A 297 19.00 -3.19 2.96
C MET A 297 17.98 -2.14 3.38
N LYS A 298 17.96 -1.77 4.68
CA LYS A 298 16.94 -0.92 5.30
C LYS A 298 17.55 0.02 6.33
N PRO A 299 18.05 1.18 5.94
CA PRO A 299 18.66 2.13 6.85
C PRO A 299 17.75 2.52 8.02
N GLY A 300 18.28 2.52 9.23
CA GLY A 300 17.54 2.85 10.45
C GLY A 300 16.63 1.74 10.98
N VAL A 301 16.72 0.52 10.44
CA VAL A 301 16.06 -0.66 11.03
C VAL A 301 16.62 -0.93 12.44
N LYS A 302 15.73 -1.33 13.36
CA LYS A 302 16.13 -1.62 14.76
C LYS A 302 16.72 -3.03 14.94
N MET A 303 16.52 -3.92 13.98
CA MET A 303 17.11 -5.24 13.99
C MET A 303 18.64 -5.13 13.84
N PRO A 304 19.45 -5.67 14.75
CA PRO A 304 20.90 -5.73 14.58
C PRO A 304 21.27 -6.74 13.50
N GLY A 305 22.44 -6.57 12.89
CA GLY A 305 23.05 -7.61 12.07
C GLY A 305 23.75 -8.68 12.93
N PHE A 306 23.88 -9.88 12.38
CA PHE A 306 24.52 -11.02 13.03
C PHE A 306 25.71 -11.55 12.20
N PRO A 307 26.74 -10.72 11.92
CA PRO A 307 27.90 -11.12 11.12
C PRO A 307 28.76 -12.19 11.79
N GLN A 308 28.62 -12.40 13.11
CA GLN A 308 29.34 -13.38 13.89
C GLN A 308 28.83 -14.81 13.73
N LEU A 309 27.63 -15.02 13.20
CA LEU A 309 27.12 -16.38 12.99
C LEU A 309 27.95 -17.09 11.92
N SER A 310 28.35 -18.34 12.20
CA SER A 310 28.99 -19.21 11.22
C SER A 310 28.06 -19.47 10.03
N GLU A 311 28.58 -19.86 8.88
CA GLU A 311 27.75 -20.25 7.74
C GLU A 311 26.84 -21.43 8.10
N GLU A 312 27.36 -22.40 8.88
CA GLU A 312 26.60 -23.56 9.31
C GLU A 312 25.43 -23.19 10.21
N ASP A 313 25.64 -22.29 11.18
CA ASP A 313 24.57 -21.81 12.07
C ASP A 313 23.54 -20.98 11.32
N LEU A 314 24.00 -20.15 10.36
CA LEU A 314 23.12 -19.34 9.53
C LEU A 314 22.27 -20.21 8.61
N ASP A 315 22.84 -21.26 8.01
CA ASP A 315 22.11 -22.22 7.20
C ASP A 315 21.08 -22.99 8.01
N ALA A 316 21.44 -23.45 9.20
CA ALA A 316 20.53 -24.11 10.12
C ALA A 316 19.38 -23.18 10.54
N LEU A 317 19.69 -21.92 10.87
CA LEU A 317 18.69 -20.89 11.22
C LEU A 317 17.74 -20.64 10.06
N VAL A 318 18.23 -20.52 8.83
CA VAL A 318 17.39 -20.31 7.64
C VAL A 318 16.44 -21.51 7.42
N ARG A 319 16.95 -22.75 7.50
CA ARG A 319 16.09 -23.96 7.40
C ARG A 319 15.00 -23.98 8.47
N TYR A 320 15.36 -23.62 9.71
CA TYR A 320 14.38 -23.49 10.81
C TYR A 320 13.30 -22.46 10.47
N LEU A 321 13.69 -21.25 10.04
CA LEU A 321 12.74 -20.18 9.71
C LEU A 321 11.86 -20.52 8.51
N GLU A 322 12.38 -21.17 7.46
CA GLU A 322 11.61 -21.68 6.33
C GLU A 322 10.60 -22.76 6.71
N GLY A 323 10.95 -23.53 7.77
CA GLY A 323 10.05 -24.53 8.35
C GLY A 323 8.88 -23.93 9.15
N LEU A 324 8.96 -22.65 9.56
CA LEU A 324 7.89 -21.95 10.27
C LEU A 324 6.78 -21.54 9.28
N LYS A 325 5.95 -22.50 8.90
CA LYS A 325 4.88 -22.33 7.90
C LYS A 325 3.66 -23.18 8.21
N VAL A 326 2.53 -22.75 7.68
CA VAL A 326 1.31 -23.55 7.56
C VAL A 326 1.35 -24.27 6.22
N GLU A 327 1.13 -25.57 6.23
CA GLU A 327 1.11 -26.38 5.02
C GLU A 327 -0.16 -26.14 4.18
N GLY A 328 -0.07 -26.36 2.87
CA GLY A 328 -1.20 -26.28 1.94
C GLY A 328 -1.61 -24.85 1.54
N LEU A 329 -0.78 -23.82 1.85
CA LEU A 329 -1.01 -22.43 1.45
C LEU A 329 0.13 -21.94 0.57
N ASP A 330 -0.14 -21.74 -0.73
CA ASP A 330 0.83 -21.20 -1.69
C ASP A 330 0.52 -19.73 -2.03
N LEU A 331 0.99 -18.83 -1.19
CA LEU A 331 0.82 -17.38 -1.37
C LEU A 331 1.70 -16.81 -2.49
N LYS A 332 2.76 -17.54 -2.90
CA LYS A 332 3.67 -17.10 -3.97
C LYS A 332 3.06 -17.24 -5.36
N ALA A 333 2.07 -18.14 -5.52
CA ALA A 333 1.35 -18.34 -6.78
C ALA A 333 0.30 -17.27 -7.09
N LEU A 334 -0.04 -16.39 -6.14
CA LEU A 334 -1.04 -15.34 -6.35
C LEU A 334 -0.60 -14.33 -7.42
N PRO A 335 -1.52 -13.91 -8.34
CA PRO A 335 -1.22 -12.89 -9.32
C PRO A 335 -0.86 -11.56 -8.63
N LYS A 336 0.18 -10.88 -9.14
CA LYS A 336 0.71 -9.62 -8.59
C LYS A 336 -0.04 -8.42 -9.20
N PHE A 337 -0.56 -7.51 -8.35
CA PHE A 337 -1.28 -6.28 -8.72
C PHE A 337 -0.62 -5.03 -8.13
#